data_ebf732dee13729a3bb92cbc2c169407c
#
_entry.id   ebf732dee13729a3bb92cbc2c169407c
#
_cell.length_a   1.000
_cell.length_b   1.000
_cell.length_c   1.000
_cell.angle_alpha   90.00
_cell.angle_beta   90.00
_cell.angle_gamma   90.00
#
_symmetry.space_group_name_H-M   'P 1'
#
loop_
_entity.id
_entity.type
_entity.pdbx_description
1 polymer ?
#
loop_
_entity_poly.entity_id
_entity_poly.type
_entity_poly.pdbx_seq_one_letter_code
_entity_poly.pdbx_strand_id
1 'polypeptide(L)'
;MRTLFALLLTVVAWPAVAQGPAPGKLLVRFETTMGAFTVALDTERAPLSSASIARYATDGFYDGTLFHRVVPGFAVQGGGYTVDGTEKPARDPVPNESGNGLTNRRGTVALARRADPHSAAAEFYVNLADNINLDPRPDRWGFAVVGTVVQGMDVIDRIATVRTGARGPFPQETPLEPVVIKRAEVLGGAK
;
A
#
# COMPACT_ATOMS: atom_id res chain seq x y z
N MET A 1 -55.11 38.06 15.97
CA MET A 1 -53.90 37.57 16.58
C MET A 1 -53.57 36.18 16.02
N ARG A 2 -52.59 36.09 15.15
CA ARG A 2 -52.12 34.80 14.55
C ARG A 2 -50.80 34.44 15.24
N THR A 3 -50.83 33.44 16.10
CA THR A 3 -49.66 32.89 16.79
C THR A 3 -48.91 31.95 15.83
N LEU A 4 -47.71 32.34 15.39
CA LEU A 4 -46.76 31.44 14.70
C LEU A 4 -46.10 30.51 15.73
N PHE A 5 -46.31 29.20 15.58
CA PHE A 5 -45.52 28.17 16.27
C PHE A 5 -44.25 27.91 15.45
N ALA A 6 -43.10 28.27 15.98
CA ALA A 6 -41.81 27.91 15.41
C ALA A 6 -41.45 26.50 15.87
N LEU A 7 -41.38 25.56 14.91
CA LEU A 7 -40.95 24.19 15.16
C LEU A 7 -39.42 24.15 15.13
N LEU A 8 -38.79 24.00 16.31
CA LEU A 8 -37.35 23.77 16.43
C LEU A 8 -37.04 22.31 16.04
N LEU A 9 -36.44 22.10 14.86
CA LEU A 9 -35.86 20.80 14.49
C LEU A 9 -34.48 20.66 15.19
N THR A 10 -34.41 19.84 16.23
CA THR A 10 -33.14 19.40 16.82
C THR A 10 -32.54 18.28 15.98
N VAL A 11 -31.47 18.59 15.26
CA VAL A 11 -30.66 17.58 14.57
C VAL A 11 -29.83 16.82 15.61
N VAL A 12 -30.23 15.58 15.90
CA VAL A 12 -29.42 14.66 16.72
C VAL A 12 -28.32 14.11 15.84
N ALA A 13 -27.08 14.57 16.04
CA ALA A 13 -25.91 14.00 15.41
C ALA A 13 -25.61 12.62 16.04
N TRP A 14 -25.86 11.55 15.30
CA TRP A 14 -25.45 10.21 15.72
C TRP A 14 -23.91 10.12 15.65
N PRO A 15 -23.22 9.62 16.70
CA PRO A 15 -21.78 9.38 16.60
C PRO A 15 -21.52 8.32 15.52
N ALA A 16 -20.66 8.66 14.55
CA ALA A 16 -20.18 7.69 13.58
C ALA A 16 -19.35 6.63 14.32
N VAL A 17 -19.92 5.46 14.52
CA VAL A 17 -19.17 4.29 15.01
C VAL A 17 -18.16 3.93 13.95
N ALA A 18 -16.85 4.02 14.26
CA ALA A 18 -15.79 3.53 13.40
C ALA A 18 -16.02 2.03 13.18
N GLN A 19 -16.48 1.67 11.99
CA GLN A 19 -16.63 0.27 11.62
C GLN A 19 -15.24 -0.37 11.56
N GLY A 20 -15.05 -1.48 12.27
CA GLY A 20 -13.86 -2.32 12.12
C GLY A 20 -13.68 -2.81 10.67
N PRO A 21 -12.49 -3.36 10.32
CA PRO A 21 -12.27 -3.87 8.98
C PRO A 21 -13.33 -4.91 8.60
N ALA A 22 -13.75 -4.88 7.34
CA ALA A 22 -14.67 -5.88 6.80
C ALA A 22 -14.08 -7.29 6.96
N PRO A 23 -14.89 -8.34 7.12
CA PRO A 23 -14.41 -9.73 7.13
C PRO A 23 -13.47 -10.01 5.95
N GLY A 24 -12.39 -10.76 6.18
CA GLY A 24 -11.37 -11.04 5.16
C GLY A 24 -10.47 -9.85 4.80
N LYS A 25 -10.52 -8.75 5.57
CA LYS A 25 -9.64 -7.58 5.37
C LYS A 25 -8.82 -7.29 6.62
N LEU A 26 -7.52 -7.09 6.42
CA LEU A 26 -6.59 -6.66 7.47
C LEU A 26 -6.05 -5.27 7.09
N LEU A 27 -6.14 -4.32 8.00
CA LEU A 27 -5.70 -2.96 7.73
C LEU A 27 -4.24 -2.78 8.16
N VAL A 28 -3.42 -2.25 7.24
CA VAL A 28 -2.05 -1.83 7.55
C VAL A 28 -1.91 -0.34 7.24
N ARG A 29 -1.53 0.44 8.24
CA ARG A 29 -1.25 1.87 8.10
C ARG A 29 0.23 2.09 7.93
N PHE A 30 0.58 2.86 6.90
CA PHE A 30 1.94 3.33 6.65
C PHE A 30 2.00 4.84 6.92
N GLU A 31 2.88 5.24 7.81
CA GLU A 31 3.20 6.65 8.07
C GLU A 31 4.47 7.01 7.31
N THR A 32 4.41 8.04 6.48
CA THR A 32 5.55 8.47 5.66
C THR A 32 5.97 9.91 5.99
N THR A 33 7.08 10.35 5.41
CA THR A 33 7.49 11.76 5.47
C THR A 33 6.52 12.71 4.74
N MET A 34 5.62 12.19 3.90
CA MET A 34 4.65 12.97 3.13
C MET A 34 3.21 12.81 3.60
N GLY A 35 2.97 12.07 4.68
CA GLY A 35 1.65 11.77 5.24
C GLY A 35 1.42 10.28 5.42
N ALA A 36 0.21 9.90 5.82
CA ALA A 36 -0.13 8.50 6.08
C ALA A 36 -1.13 7.97 5.05
N PHE A 37 -1.02 6.68 4.72
CA PHE A 37 -2.02 5.95 3.95
C PHE A 37 -2.31 4.60 4.61
N THR A 38 -3.49 4.05 4.34
CA THR A 38 -3.92 2.76 4.90
C THR A 38 -4.29 1.81 3.77
N VAL A 39 -3.79 0.60 3.85
CA VAL A 39 -4.05 -0.50 2.91
C VAL A 39 -4.97 -1.51 3.58
N ALA A 40 -6.07 -1.88 2.92
CA ALA A 40 -6.87 -3.04 3.27
C ALA A 40 -6.33 -4.25 2.50
N LEU A 41 -5.62 -5.13 3.20
CA LEU A 41 -5.11 -6.39 2.65
C LEU A 41 -6.25 -7.39 2.49
N ASP A 42 -6.26 -8.13 1.39
CA ASP A 42 -7.26 -9.16 1.08
C ASP A 42 -6.76 -10.52 1.55
N THR A 43 -7.08 -10.87 2.79
CA THR A 43 -6.61 -12.11 3.43
C THR A 43 -7.30 -13.37 2.90
N GLU A 44 -8.40 -13.21 2.17
CA GLU A 44 -9.11 -14.33 1.55
C GLU A 44 -8.51 -14.71 0.19
N ARG A 45 -8.23 -13.69 -0.66
CA ARG A 45 -7.74 -13.92 -2.02
C ARG A 45 -6.22 -13.91 -2.15
N ALA A 46 -5.51 -13.27 -1.22
CA ALA A 46 -4.06 -13.23 -1.17
C ALA A 46 -3.54 -13.55 0.25
N PRO A 47 -3.85 -14.73 0.81
CA PRO A 47 -3.54 -15.05 2.20
C PRO A 47 -2.06 -15.00 2.54
N LEU A 48 -1.20 -15.57 1.71
CA LEU A 48 0.25 -15.64 1.96
C LEU A 48 0.90 -14.26 1.82
N SER A 49 0.56 -13.55 0.77
CA SER A 49 1.08 -12.20 0.50
C SER A 49 0.61 -11.19 1.55
N SER A 50 -0.66 -11.26 1.94
CA SER A 50 -1.23 -10.43 3.01
C SER A 50 -0.56 -10.70 4.35
N ALA A 51 -0.38 -11.98 4.72
CA ALA A 51 0.30 -12.37 5.95
C ALA A 51 1.77 -11.88 5.95
N SER A 52 2.45 -11.95 4.82
CA SER A 52 3.82 -11.45 4.67
C SER A 52 3.91 -9.94 4.94
N ILE A 53 3.09 -9.11 4.28
CA ILE A 53 3.09 -7.65 4.51
C ILE A 53 2.73 -7.33 5.97
N ALA A 54 1.70 -7.98 6.53
CA ALA A 54 1.29 -7.75 7.90
C ALA A 54 2.42 -8.09 8.89
N ARG A 55 3.13 -9.20 8.65
CA ARG A 55 4.26 -9.60 9.48
C ARG A 55 5.41 -8.60 9.40
N TYR A 56 5.79 -8.14 8.20
CA TYR A 56 6.80 -7.10 8.03
C TYR A 56 6.41 -5.80 8.75
N ALA A 57 5.13 -5.40 8.70
CA ALA A 57 4.64 -4.24 9.42
C ALA A 57 4.73 -4.42 10.94
N THR A 58 4.31 -5.59 11.45
CA THR A 58 4.35 -5.91 12.89
C THR A 58 5.78 -5.96 13.44
N ASP A 59 6.73 -6.47 12.65
CA ASP A 59 8.14 -6.59 13.04
C ASP A 59 8.92 -5.27 12.88
N GLY A 60 8.26 -4.18 12.42
CA GLY A 60 8.91 -2.88 12.18
C GLY A 60 9.90 -2.90 11.01
N PHE A 61 9.82 -3.90 10.13
CA PHE A 61 10.74 -4.03 9.00
C PHE A 61 10.68 -2.82 8.07
N TYR A 62 9.48 -2.28 7.82
CA TYR A 62 9.30 -1.14 6.93
C TYR A 62 9.82 0.18 7.50
N ASP A 63 10.05 0.25 8.81
CA ASP A 63 10.49 1.48 9.46
C ASP A 63 11.88 1.88 8.94
N GLY A 64 11.99 3.13 8.48
CA GLY A 64 13.20 3.66 7.86
C GLY A 64 13.43 3.23 6.41
N THR A 65 12.51 2.46 5.79
CA THR A 65 12.61 2.15 4.37
C THR A 65 12.07 3.28 3.50
N LEU A 66 12.51 3.33 2.25
CA LEU A 66 12.12 4.38 1.32
C LEU A 66 11.28 3.87 0.15
N PHE A 67 10.55 4.78 -0.46
CA PHE A 67 10.06 4.61 -1.83
C PHE A 67 11.22 4.90 -2.77
N HIS A 68 11.83 3.83 -3.28
CA HIS A 68 13.05 3.92 -4.11
C HIS A 68 12.76 4.05 -5.60
N ARG A 69 11.50 3.82 -6.01
CA ARG A 69 11.09 3.92 -7.41
C ARG A 69 9.71 4.58 -7.51
N VAL A 70 9.66 5.71 -8.23
CA VAL A 70 8.43 6.46 -8.49
C VAL A 70 8.34 6.75 -9.98
N VAL A 71 7.33 6.18 -10.63
CA VAL A 71 7.05 6.37 -12.06
C VAL A 71 5.66 7.00 -12.18
N PRO A 72 5.56 8.30 -12.46
CA PRO A 72 4.29 8.99 -12.65
C PRO A 72 3.38 8.28 -13.64
N GLY A 73 2.09 8.13 -13.31
CA GLY A 73 1.13 7.43 -14.16
C GLY A 73 1.27 5.92 -14.20
N PHE A 74 2.24 5.34 -13.45
CA PHE A 74 2.45 3.89 -13.36
C PHE A 74 2.37 3.40 -11.92
N ALA A 75 3.42 3.61 -11.11
CA ALA A 75 3.46 3.07 -9.75
C ALA A 75 4.43 3.81 -8.83
N VAL A 76 4.18 3.69 -7.53
CA VAL A 76 5.07 4.08 -6.42
C VAL A 76 5.51 2.81 -5.72
N GLN A 77 6.80 2.47 -5.75
CA GLN A 77 7.37 1.22 -5.21
C GLN A 77 8.35 1.49 -4.08
N GLY A 78 8.28 0.69 -3.02
CA GLY A 78 9.16 0.83 -1.86
C GLY A 78 9.14 -0.37 -0.92
N GLY A 79 9.71 -0.18 0.28
CA GLY A 79 9.67 -1.16 1.37
C GLY A 79 10.87 -2.12 1.43
N GLY A 80 11.85 -2.00 0.52
CA GLY A 80 13.01 -2.92 0.50
C GLY A 80 14.34 -2.30 0.90
N TYR A 81 14.48 -0.96 0.80
CA TYR A 81 15.77 -0.27 0.92
C TYR A 81 15.72 0.82 1.99
N THR A 82 16.81 0.97 2.72
CA THR A 82 17.05 2.09 3.65
C THR A 82 17.41 3.39 2.91
N VAL A 83 17.47 4.50 3.63
CA VAL A 83 17.70 5.83 3.05
C VAL A 83 19.05 5.95 2.35
N ASP A 84 20.07 5.20 2.78
CA ASP A 84 21.39 5.12 2.14
C ASP A 84 21.43 4.19 0.92
N GLY A 85 20.32 3.54 0.60
CA GLY A 85 20.19 2.63 -0.55
C GLY A 85 20.61 1.19 -0.26
N THR A 86 20.84 0.83 1.01
CA THR A 86 21.14 -0.55 1.40
C THR A 86 19.86 -1.39 1.38
N GLU A 87 19.90 -2.54 0.71
CA GLU A 87 18.79 -3.51 0.73
C GLU A 87 18.68 -4.13 2.12
N LYS A 88 17.48 -4.07 2.73
CA LYS A 88 17.24 -4.74 4.02
C LYS A 88 17.10 -6.25 3.79
N PRO A 89 17.73 -7.08 4.65
CA PRO A 89 17.59 -8.53 4.54
C PRO A 89 16.13 -8.94 4.75
N ALA A 90 15.49 -9.36 3.65
CA ALA A 90 14.12 -9.83 3.66
C ALA A 90 14.04 -11.28 4.12
N ARG A 91 12.85 -11.73 4.53
CA ARG A 91 12.51 -13.13 4.78
C ARG A 91 12.44 -13.91 3.47
N ASP A 92 12.27 -15.23 3.57
CA ASP A 92 12.03 -16.08 2.41
C ASP A 92 10.86 -15.54 1.57
N PRO A 93 10.96 -15.61 0.23
CA PRO A 93 9.91 -15.20 -0.68
C PRO A 93 8.60 -15.97 -0.48
N VAL A 94 7.50 -15.35 -0.85
CA VAL A 94 6.18 -16.01 -0.85
C VAL A 94 5.83 -16.53 -2.24
N PRO A 95 5.08 -17.65 -2.34
CA PRO A 95 4.51 -18.10 -3.60
C PRO A 95 3.72 -16.99 -4.29
N ASN A 96 3.78 -16.96 -5.62
CA ASN A 96 3.05 -15.97 -6.40
C ASN A 96 1.54 -16.27 -6.37
N GLU A 97 0.76 -15.32 -5.87
CA GLU A 97 -0.69 -15.40 -5.78
C GLU A 97 -1.41 -14.57 -6.85
N SER A 98 -0.75 -14.21 -7.97
CA SER A 98 -1.36 -13.35 -9.00
C SER A 98 -2.61 -13.95 -9.68
N GLY A 99 -2.81 -15.27 -9.58
CA GLY A 99 -4.03 -15.95 -10.07
C GLY A 99 -5.26 -15.79 -9.19
N ASN A 100 -5.25 -14.90 -8.22
CA ASN A 100 -6.28 -14.72 -7.19
C ASN A 100 -7.54 -13.92 -7.64
N GLY A 101 -7.62 -13.54 -8.91
CA GLY A 101 -8.74 -12.77 -9.47
C GLY A 101 -8.73 -11.28 -9.13
N LEU A 102 -7.69 -10.80 -8.44
CA LEU A 102 -7.46 -9.37 -8.23
C LEU A 102 -6.68 -8.79 -9.42
N THR A 103 -6.98 -7.53 -9.76
CA THR A 103 -6.43 -6.84 -10.94
C THR A 103 -5.60 -5.64 -10.49
N ASN A 104 -4.48 -5.38 -11.19
CA ASN A 104 -3.62 -4.23 -10.97
C ASN A 104 -4.29 -2.93 -11.46
N ARG A 105 -5.28 -2.44 -10.72
CA ARG A 105 -5.98 -1.18 -10.98
C ARG A 105 -5.43 -0.06 -10.11
N ARG A 106 -5.69 1.20 -10.50
CA ARG A 106 -5.34 2.35 -9.68
C ARG A 106 -5.78 2.17 -8.23
N GLY A 107 -4.87 2.46 -7.30
CA GLY A 107 -5.07 2.33 -5.85
C GLY A 107 -4.89 0.93 -5.29
N THR A 108 -4.69 -0.11 -6.13
CA THR A 108 -4.33 -1.44 -5.62
C THR A 108 -2.86 -1.50 -5.23
N VAL A 109 -2.56 -2.37 -4.27
CA VAL A 109 -1.21 -2.67 -3.78
C VAL A 109 -0.85 -4.07 -4.22
N ALA A 110 0.34 -4.24 -4.79
CA ALA A 110 0.85 -5.53 -5.21
C ALA A 110 2.29 -5.75 -4.75
N LEU A 111 2.70 -7.02 -4.61
CA LEU A 111 4.07 -7.37 -4.30
C LEU A 111 4.98 -7.18 -5.53
N ALA A 112 6.10 -6.50 -5.32
CA ALA A 112 7.16 -6.45 -6.31
C ALA A 112 7.95 -7.77 -6.30
N ARG A 113 8.46 -8.16 -7.46
CA ARG A 113 9.24 -9.40 -7.64
C ARG A 113 10.33 -9.23 -8.69
N ARG A 114 11.31 -10.10 -8.66
CA ARG A 114 12.36 -10.21 -9.69
C ARG A 114 11.85 -11.05 -10.88
N ALA A 115 12.75 -11.55 -11.72
CA ALA A 115 12.40 -12.37 -12.88
C ALA A 115 11.69 -13.68 -12.50
N ASP A 116 12.14 -14.34 -11.42
CA ASP A 116 11.44 -15.49 -10.85
C ASP A 116 10.06 -15.04 -10.32
N PRO A 117 8.97 -15.66 -10.79
CA PRO A 117 7.63 -15.30 -10.32
C PRO A 117 7.42 -15.52 -8.82
N HIS A 118 8.15 -16.42 -8.17
CA HIS A 118 8.08 -16.73 -6.75
C HIS A 118 9.13 -16.01 -5.90
N SER A 119 9.66 -14.88 -6.37
CA SER A 119 10.72 -14.11 -5.69
C SER A 119 10.22 -12.90 -4.90
N ALA A 120 8.90 -12.72 -4.76
CA ALA A 120 8.35 -11.61 -4.00
C ALA A 120 8.60 -11.78 -2.49
N ALA A 121 9.13 -10.74 -1.84
CA ALA A 121 9.40 -10.75 -0.40
C ALA A 121 8.79 -9.54 0.31
N ALA A 122 9.58 -8.49 0.59
CA ALA A 122 9.14 -7.33 1.36
C ALA A 122 8.63 -6.16 0.50
N GLU A 123 9.14 -6.02 -0.73
CA GLU A 123 8.83 -4.88 -1.57
C GLU A 123 7.41 -4.91 -2.10
N PHE A 124 6.77 -3.76 -2.09
CA PHE A 124 5.45 -3.57 -2.65
C PHE A 124 5.39 -2.31 -3.52
N TYR A 125 4.37 -2.22 -4.35
CA TYR A 125 4.05 -0.99 -5.07
C TYR A 125 2.56 -0.67 -5.00
N VAL A 126 2.26 0.62 -5.14
CA VAL A 126 0.89 1.13 -5.27
C VAL A 126 0.68 1.55 -6.71
N ASN A 127 -0.35 1.03 -7.35
CA ASN A 127 -0.71 1.37 -8.73
C ASN A 127 -1.28 2.80 -8.82
N LEU A 128 -0.73 3.63 -9.71
CA LEU A 128 -1.20 4.99 -9.99
C LEU A 128 -2.21 5.04 -11.13
N ALA A 129 -2.29 3.98 -11.92
CA ALA A 129 -3.21 3.81 -13.04
C ALA A 129 -3.68 2.35 -13.11
N ASP A 130 -4.58 2.04 -14.04
CA ASP A 130 -4.99 0.68 -14.36
C ASP A 130 -3.89 -0.01 -15.17
N ASN A 131 -3.05 -0.77 -14.49
CA ASN A 131 -1.89 -1.48 -15.04
C ASN A 131 -2.24 -2.96 -15.33
N ILE A 132 -3.32 -3.22 -16.05
CA ILE A 132 -3.80 -4.58 -16.36
C ILE A 132 -2.79 -5.45 -17.12
N ASN A 133 -1.77 -4.84 -17.72
CA ASN A 133 -0.65 -5.53 -18.34
C ASN A 133 0.26 -6.24 -17.31
N LEU A 134 0.13 -5.94 -16.01
CA LEU A 134 0.81 -6.60 -14.89
C LEU A 134 0.03 -7.81 -14.37
N ASP A 135 -1.20 -8.00 -14.80
CA ASP A 135 -2.02 -9.14 -14.41
C ASP A 135 -1.50 -10.45 -15.04
N PRO A 136 -1.83 -11.62 -14.47
CA PRO A 136 -1.45 -12.89 -15.01
C PRO A 136 -2.11 -13.13 -16.37
N ARG A 137 -1.44 -13.89 -17.22
CA ARG A 137 -1.93 -14.37 -18.51
C ARG A 137 -1.75 -15.88 -18.58
N PRO A 138 -2.36 -16.61 -19.54
CA PRO A 138 -2.20 -18.06 -19.65
C PRO A 138 -0.76 -18.53 -19.78
N ASP A 139 0.12 -17.68 -20.34
CA ASP A 139 1.53 -17.94 -20.61
C ASP A 139 2.49 -17.26 -19.63
N ARG A 140 1.98 -16.49 -18.63
CA ARG A 140 2.81 -15.65 -17.79
C ARG A 140 2.20 -15.37 -16.42
N TRP A 141 2.98 -15.55 -15.36
CA TRP A 141 2.68 -15.07 -14.03
C TRP A 141 2.60 -13.53 -14.00
N GLY A 142 1.58 -13.01 -13.34
CA GLY A 142 1.45 -11.58 -13.07
C GLY A 142 2.19 -11.14 -11.80
N PHE A 143 1.84 -9.93 -11.35
CA PHE A 143 2.19 -9.39 -10.03
C PHE A 143 0.99 -9.54 -9.11
N ALA A 144 1.21 -10.15 -7.95
CA ALA A 144 0.13 -10.48 -7.01
C ALA A 144 -0.42 -9.22 -6.33
N VAL A 145 -1.63 -8.82 -6.70
CA VAL A 145 -2.37 -7.80 -5.95
C VAL A 145 -2.77 -8.39 -4.60
N VAL A 146 -2.50 -7.65 -3.53
CA VAL A 146 -2.68 -8.10 -2.14
C VAL A 146 -3.70 -7.25 -1.38
N GLY A 147 -4.11 -6.11 -1.93
CA GLY A 147 -5.04 -5.20 -1.27
C GLY A 147 -5.24 -3.89 -2.02
N THR A 148 -5.86 -2.95 -1.31
CA THR A 148 -6.21 -1.64 -1.88
C THR A 148 -5.98 -0.54 -0.85
N VAL A 149 -5.52 0.62 -1.28
CA VAL A 149 -5.45 1.84 -0.46
C VAL A 149 -6.87 2.32 -0.18
N VAL A 150 -7.26 2.31 1.09
CA VAL A 150 -8.61 2.72 1.54
C VAL A 150 -8.64 4.11 2.16
N GLN A 151 -7.47 4.64 2.54
CA GLN A 151 -7.28 6.01 3.03
C GLN A 151 -5.92 6.54 2.57
N GLY A 152 -5.84 7.84 2.27
CA GLY A 152 -4.57 8.51 1.94
C GLY A 152 -4.09 8.25 0.52
N MET A 153 -4.97 7.97 -0.44
CA MET A 153 -4.58 7.89 -1.86
C MET A 153 -4.03 9.23 -2.38
N ASP A 154 -4.48 10.36 -1.82
CA ASP A 154 -3.92 11.68 -2.06
C ASP A 154 -2.45 11.81 -1.61
N VAL A 155 -2.04 11.09 -0.56
CA VAL A 155 -0.63 11.01 -0.13
C VAL A 155 0.19 10.28 -1.20
N ILE A 156 -0.31 9.17 -1.72
CA ILE A 156 0.33 8.42 -2.82
C ILE A 156 0.43 9.30 -4.08
N ASP A 157 -0.61 10.06 -4.40
CA ASP A 157 -0.59 10.99 -5.54
C ASP A 157 0.45 12.09 -5.36
N ARG A 158 0.62 12.65 -4.15
CA ARG A 158 1.71 13.61 -3.86
C ARG A 158 3.08 12.96 -4.00
N ILE A 159 3.27 11.74 -3.52
CA ILE A 159 4.53 10.99 -3.72
C ILE A 159 4.80 10.80 -5.22
N ALA A 160 3.78 10.56 -6.02
CA ALA A 160 3.91 10.37 -7.46
C ALA A 160 4.41 11.63 -8.22
N THR A 161 4.34 12.81 -7.60
CA THR A 161 4.75 14.08 -8.22
C THR A 161 6.13 14.58 -7.79
N VAL A 162 6.84 13.84 -6.93
CA VAL A 162 8.19 14.25 -6.50
C VAL A 162 9.18 14.18 -7.66
N ARG A 163 10.20 15.04 -7.62
CA ARG A 163 11.28 14.97 -8.61
C ARG A 163 12.07 13.69 -8.44
N THR A 164 12.27 12.97 -9.54
CA THR A 164 13.01 11.71 -9.57
C THR A 164 14.28 11.81 -10.44
N GLY A 165 15.24 10.93 -10.19
CA GLY A 165 16.48 10.83 -10.93
C GLY A 165 17.35 9.70 -10.42
N ALA A 166 18.62 9.72 -10.75
CA ALA A 166 19.62 8.80 -10.19
C ALA A 166 19.94 9.19 -8.74
N ARG A 167 19.97 8.20 -7.84
CA ARG A 167 20.32 8.41 -6.43
C ARG A 167 20.86 7.12 -5.79
N GLY A 168 22.07 7.19 -5.22
CA GLY A 168 22.74 6.03 -4.64
C GLY A 168 22.89 4.88 -5.67
N PRO A 169 22.46 3.66 -5.34
CA PRO A 169 22.57 2.54 -6.25
C PRO A 169 21.52 2.52 -7.38
N PHE A 170 20.55 3.45 -7.33
CA PHE A 170 19.45 3.50 -8.29
C PHE A 170 19.78 4.45 -9.44
N PRO A 171 19.77 3.96 -10.70
CA PRO A 171 20.19 4.76 -11.86
C PRO A 171 19.16 5.79 -12.31
N GLN A 172 17.87 5.62 -11.93
CA GLN A 172 16.75 6.48 -12.36
C GLN A 172 15.50 6.27 -11.49
N GLU A 173 14.50 7.11 -11.69
CA GLU A 173 13.15 6.97 -11.11
C GLU A 173 13.11 7.01 -9.56
N THR A 174 14.23 7.35 -8.91
CA THR A 174 14.30 7.46 -7.45
C THR A 174 14.03 8.89 -7.02
N PRO A 175 13.18 9.13 -6.00
CA PRO A 175 13.01 10.47 -5.43
C PRO A 175 14.35 11.10 -5.05
N LEU A 176 14.63 12.31 -5.56
CA LEU A 176 15.84 13.05 -5.24
C LEU A 176 15.88 13.43 -3.76
N GLU A 177 14.72 13.78 -3.20
CA GLU A 177 14.53 13.91 -1.75
C GLU A 177 13.87 12.61 -1.25
N PRO A 178 14.43 11.94 -0.23
CA PRO A 178 13.92 10.67 0.23
C PRO A 178 12.48 10.74 0.72
N VAL A 179 11.62 9.90 0.18
CA VAL A 179 10.30 9.64 0.75
C VAL A 179 10.40 8.37 1.60
N VAL A 180 10.33 8.53 2.91
CA VAL A 180 10.63 7.48 3.89
C VAL A 180 9.34 7.00 4.56
N ILE A 181 9.19 5.69 4.71
CA ILE A 181 8.21 5.06 5.59
C ILE A 181 8.78 5.17 7.01
N LYS A 182 8.15 6.02 7.84
CA LYS A 182 8.57 6.23 9.23
C LYS A 182 8.14 5.08 10.11
N ARG A 183 6.96 4.52 9.83
CA ARG A 183 6.36 3.43 10.58
C ARG A 183 5.30 2.71 9.74
N ALA A 184 5.21 1.40 9.92
CA ALA A 184 4.08 0.60 9.46
C ALA A 184 3.47 -0.16 10.64
N GLU A 185 2.13 -0.20 10.71
CA GLU A 185 1.42 -0.87 11.80
C GLU A 185 0.13 -1.56 11.31
N VAL A 186 -0.16 -2.72 11.89
CA VAL A 186 -1.40 -3.44 11.68
C VAL A 186 -2.47 -2.83 12.59
N LEU A 187 -3.59 -2.38 12.02
CA LEU A 187 -4.70 -1.79 12.77
C LEU A 187 -5.68 -2.87 13.21
N GLY A 188 -6.11 -2.82 14.49
CA GLY A 188 -7.12 -3.75 15.03
C GLY A 188 -6.59 -5.14 15.38
N GLY A 189 -5.30 -5.40 15.27
CA GLY A 189 -4.67 -6.58 15.86
C GLY A 189 -4.61 -6.43 17.38
N ALA A 190 -5.11 -7.41 18.14
CA ALA A 190 -4.82 -7.48 19.58
C ALA A 190 -3.30 -7.54 19.77
N LYS A 191 -2.80 -6.67 20.67
CA LYS A 191 -1.41 -6.73 21.13
C LYS A 191 -1.20 -7.97 21.95
#